data_b9bb57a8e9d3d9773112f2f0af214b6b
#
_entry.id   b9bb57a8e9d3d9773112f2f0af214b6b
#
_cell.length_a   1.000
_cell.length_b   1.000
_cell.length_c   1.000
_cell.angle_alpha   90.00
_cell.angle_beta   90.00
_cell.angle_gamma   90.00
#
_symmetry.space_group_name_H-M   'P 1'
#
loop_
_entity.id
_entity.type
_entity.pdbx_description
1 polymer ?
#
loop_
_entity_poly.entity_id
_entity_poly.type
_entity_poly.pdbx_seq_one_letter_code
_entity_poly.pdbx_strand_id
1 'polypeptide(L)'
;MIDYENMRATVCNGLRAYLGCPVIRSNQNESPPPYPFLSYTITTPMSENRGTYGDYEDGARRKPVTQIWSITSLSDDNSESVTLAVKAREWLDCFGTTYLSDSGVIVQSVGGITNRDNFLTAEYEYRNGFDCVFWLYDTVENTAEEDGYIETVDTDNITHD
;
A
#
# COMPACT_ATOMS: atom_id res chain seq x y z
N MET A 1 13.43 -1.79 6.07
CA MET A 1 12.39 -0.74 5.94
C MET A 1 11.65 -0.93 4.63
N ILE A 2 10.35 -0.74 4.63
CA ILE A 2 9.54 -0.84 3.41
C ILE A 2 9.98 0.24 2.41
N ASP A 3 10.21 -0.14 1.18
CA ASP A 3 10.41 0.80 0.07
C ASP A 3 9.05 1.25 -0.47
N TYR A 4 8.51 2.31 0.14
CA TYR A 4 7.21 2.86 -0.22
C TYR A 4 7.13 3.37 -1.66
N GLU A 5 8.21 3.94 -2.17
CA GLU A 5 8.24 4.46 -3.54
C GLU A 5 8.18 3.32 -4.57
N ASN A 6 8.94 2.26 -4.34
CA ASN A 6 8.92 1.09 -5.21
C ASN A 6 7.58 0.37 -5.16
N MET A 7 7.01 0.18 -3.97
CA MET A 7 5.69 -0.41 -3.79
C MET A 7 4.62 0.41 -4.50
N ARG A 8 4.59 1.71 -4.26
CA ARG A 8 3.66 2.64 -4.90
C ARG A 8 3.77 2.59 -6.42
N ALA A 9 5.00 2.67 -6.93
CA ALA A 9 5.27 2.58 -8.37
C ALA A 9 4.78 1.25 -8.95
N THR A 10 5.03 0.14 -8.28
CA THR A 10 4.59 -1.19 -8.70
C THR A 10 3.07 -1.26 -8.84
N VAL A 11 2.34 -0.87 -7.81
CA VAL A 11 0.86 -0.90 -7.83
C VAL A 11 0.31 0.06 -8.89
N CYS A 12 0.78 1.29 -8.91
CA CYS A 12 0.27 2.30 -9.84
C CYS A 12 0.58 1.98 -11.30
N ASN A 13 1.78 1.50 -11.61
CA ASN A 13 2.16 1.13 -12.96
C ASN A 13 1.38 -0.08 -13.45
N GLY A 14 1.14 -1.07 -12.60
CA GLY A 14 0.30 -2.21 -12.93
C GLY A 14 -1.14 -1.82 -13.22
N LEU A 15 -1.74 -0.97 -12.41
CA LEU A 15 -3.09 -0.45 -12.63
C LEU A 15 -3.18 0.38 -13.92
N ARG A 16 -2.22 1.28 -14.16
CA ARG A 16 -2.17 2.06 -15.40
C ARG A 16 -2.10 1.19 -16.65
N ALA A 17 -1.24 0.18 -16.61
CA ALA A 17 -1.08 -0.74 -17.74
C ALA A 17 -2.36 -1.53 -18.05
N TYR A 18 -3.04 -1.99 -17.01
CA TYR A 18 -4.26 -2.77 -17.16
C TYR A 18 -5.48 -1.91 -17.54
N LEU A 19 -5.65 -0.75 -16.90
CA LEU A 19 -6.82 0.11 -17.09
C LEU A 19 -6.70 1.02 -18.31
N GLY A 20 -5.48 1.37 -18.71
CA GLY A 20 -5.24 2.33 -19.78
C GLY A 20 -5.64 3.76 -19.45
N CYS A 21 -5.70 4.12 -18.17
CA CYS A 21 -6.03 5.46 -17.70
C CYS A 21 -5.03 5.96 -16.65
N PRO A 22 -4.99 7.29 -16.39
CA PRO A 22 -4.15 7.83 -15.34
C PRO A 22 -4.51 7.28 -13.95
N VAL A 23 -3.48 7.03 -13.14
CA VAL A 23 -3.60 6.69 -11.72
C VAL A 23 -2.80 7.70 -10.93
N ILE A 24 -3.47 8.52 -10.15
CA ILE A 24 -2.87 9.67 -9.46
C ILE A 24 -3.08 9.59 -7.95
N ARG A 25 -2.22 10.24 -7.20
CA ARG A 25 -2.40 10.43 -5.78
C ARG A 25 -3.47 11.49 -5.51
N SER A 26 -4.40 11.25 -4.58
CA SER A 26 -5.54 12.14 -4.32
C SER A 26 -5.14 13.55 -3.86
N ASN A 27 -3.99 13.69 -3.21
CA ASN A 27 -3.52 14.95 -2.63
C ASN A 27 -2.33 15.53 -3.41
N GLN A 28 -2.40 15.56 -4.76
CA GLN A 28 -1.38 16.26 -5.53
C GLN A 28 -1.73 17.74 -5.71
N ASN A 29 -0.68 18.55 -5.79
CA ASN A 29 -0.79 19.99 -6.09
C ASN A 29 -0.94 20.27 -7.59
N GLU A 30 -0.96 19.24 -8.42
CA GLU A 30 -1.12 19.35 -9.86
C GLU A 30 -2.59 19.30 -10.27
N SER A 31 -2.90 19.89 -11.41
CA SER A 31 -4.23 19.79 -11.99
C SER A 31 -4.59 18.33 -12.27
N PRO A 32 -5.83 17.91 -11.99
CA PRO A 32 -6.25 16.55 -12.28
C PRO A 32 -6.22 16.29 -13.79
N PRO A 33 -5.91 15.03 -14.20
CA PRO A 33 -5.98 14.65 -15.59
C PRO A 33 -7.43 14.66 -16.10
N PRO A 34 -7.65 14.60 -17.42
CA PRO A 34 -8.99 14.42 -17.99
C PRO A 34 -9.63 13.11 -17.50
N TYR A 35 -10.96 13.11 -17.39
CA TYR A 35 -11.73 11.90 -17.07
C TYR A 35 -11.64 10.84 -18.21
N PRO A 36 -11.74 9.54 -17.89
CA PRO A 36 -11.76 8.97 -16.54
C PRO A 36 -10.35 8.75 -15.99
N PHE A 37 -10.23 8.76 -14.70
CA PHE A 37 -8.96 8.42 -14.03
C PHE A 37 -9.21 7.78 -12.65
N LEU A 38 -8.17 7.16 -12.13
CA LEU A 38 -8.17 6.55 -10.81
C LEU A 38 -7.34 7.41 -9.86
N SER A 39 -7.86 7.62 -8.67
CA SER A 39 -7.10 8.25 -7.59
C SER A 39 -6.92 7.30 -6.41
N TYR A 40 -5.84 7.46 -5.67
CA TYR A 40 -5.58 6.66 -4.48
C TYR A 40 -5.09 7.53 -3.32
N THR A 41 -5.37 7.06 -2.13
CA THR A 41 -4.81 7.56 -0.87
C THR A 41 -4.32 6.38 -0.06
N ILE A 42 -3.11 6.46 0.46
CA ILE A 42 -2.62 5.49 1.43
C ILE A 42 -3.12 5.93 2.79
N THR A 43 -4.21 5.33 3.25
CA THR A 43 -4.89 5.70 4.50
C THR A 43 -4.17 5.16 5.73
N THR A 44 -3.53 4.00 5.58
CA THR A 44 -2.69 3.40 6.62
C THR A 44 -1.37 2.99 5.99
N PRO A 45 -0.32 3.82 6.15
CA PRO A 45 0.98 3.52 5.55
C PRO A 45 1.64 2.26 6.10
N MET A 46 1.42 1.95 7.35
CA MET A 46 1.92 0.76 8.00
C MET A 46 1.07 0.43 9.22
N SER A 47 0.59 -0.79 9.29
CA SER A 47 -0.04 -1.35 10.48
C SER A 47 0.62 -2.68 10.79
N GLU A 48 0.96 -2.86 12.06
CA GLU A 48 1.58 -4.08 12.53
C GLU A 48 0.53 -5.17 12.71
N ASN A 49 0.76 -6.32 12.07
CA ASN A 49 0.11 -7.54 12.48
C ASN A 49 0.77 -8.08 13.75
N ARG A 50 0.03 -8.83 14.55
CA ARG A 50 0.52 -9.39 15.82
C ARG A 50 1.86 -10.10 15.64
N GLY A 51 2.81 -9.76 16.46
CA GLY A 51 4.11 -10.42 16.51
C GLY A 51 5.28 -9.46 16.60
N THR A 52 6.43 -10.01 16.87
CA THR A 52 7.73 -9.34 16.84
C THR A 52 8.43 -9.67 15.53
N TYR A 53 9.49 -8.95 15.22
CA TYR A 53 10.40 -9.36 14.15
C TYR A 53 10.91 -10.78 14.44
N GLY A 54 10.94 -11.62 13.41
CA GLY A 54 11.52 -12.95 13.47
C GLY A 54 13.02 -12.92 13.78
N ASP A 55 13.59 -14.10 13.97
CA ASP A 55 15.03 -14.23 14.14
C ASP A 55 15.78 -13.74 12.90
N TYR A 56 17.07 -13.42 13.07
CA TYR A 56 17.92 -13.02 11.96
C TYR A 56 18.09 -14.18 10.97
N GLU A 57 17.77 -13.89 9.72
CA GLU A 57 18.02 -14.76 8.59
C GLU A 57 18.76 -13.95 7.54
N ASP A 58 19.92 -14.41 7.13
CA ASP A 58 20.80 -13.70 6.19
C ASP A 58 21.14 -12.25 6.61
N GLY A 59 21.31 -12.01 7.92
CA GLY A 59 21.61 -10.69 8.46
C GLY A 59 20.44 -9.70 8.51
N ALA A 60 19.23 -10.18 8.30
CA ALA A 60 18.04 -9.35 8.36
C ALA A 60 16.94 -9.98 9.21
N ARG A 61 16.12 -9.14 9.82
CA ARG A 61 14.86 -9.54 10.47
C ARG A 61 13.70 -9.09 9.63
N ARG A 62 12.66 -9.91 9.54
CA ARG A 62 11.46 -9.63 8.77
C ARG A 62 10.22 -9.71 9.64
N LYS A 63 9.28 -8.82 9.34
CA LYS A 63 7.99 -8.77 10.01
C LYS A 63 6.88 -8.51 8.98
N PRO A 64 5.79 -9.27 9.00
CA PRO A 64 4.64 -8.96 8.17
C PRO A 64 3.95 -7.69 8.66
N VAL A 65 3.66 -6.80 7.74
CA VAL A 65 2.91 -5.57 7.98
C VAL A 65 1.82 -5.41 6.94
N THR A 66 0.81 -4.62 7.26
CA THR A 66 -0.27 -4.28 6.33
C THR A 66 -0.22 -2.81 5.96
N GLN A 67 -0.67 -2.52 4.75
CA GLN A 67 -0.89 -1.19 4.27
C GLN A 67 -2.30 -1.11 3.67
N ILE A 68 -3.02 -0.03 3.95
CA ILE A 68 -4.39 0.15 3.44
C ILE A 68 -4.40 1.31 2.46
N TRP A 69 -4.94 1.05 1.28
CA TRP A 69 -5.16 2.02 0.24
C TRP A 69 -6.65 2.23 -0.01
N SER A 70 -7.04 3.48 -0.10
CA SER A 70 -8.37 3.87 -0.60
C SER A 70 -8.23 4.24 -2.07
N ILE A 71 -8.95 3.54 -2.93
CA ILE A 71 -8.88 3.68 -4.40
C ILE A 71 -10.24 4.14 -4.89
N THR A 72 -10.27 5.20 -5.68
CA THR A 72 -11.50 5.81 -6.16
C THR A 72 -11.38 6.12 -7.66
N SER A 73 -12.38 5.70 -8.43
CA SER A 73 -12.53 6.10 -9.82
C SER A 73 -13.27 7.42 -9.91
N LEU A 74 -12.89 8.26 -10.87
CA LEU A 74 -13.50 9.55 -11.13
C LEU A 74 -13.85 9.65 -12.61
N SER A 75 -15.08 10.04 -12.90
CA SER A 75 -15.58 10.28 -14.25
C SER A 75 -16.74 11.29 -14.23
N ASP A 76 -17.00 11.89 -15.38
CA ASP A 76 -18.21 12.67 -15.66
C ASP A 76 -19.39 11.81 -16.08
N ASP A 77 -19.19 10.51 -16.29
CA ASP A 77 -20.21 9.50 -16.55
C ASP A 77 -20.23 8.44 -15.42
N ASN A 78 -21.43 8.21 -14.86
CA ASN A 78 -21.61 7.25 -13.78
C ASN A 78 -21.25 5.81 -14.18
N SER A 79 -21.70 5.37 -15.37
CA SER A 79 -21.42 4.01 -15.84
C SER A 79 -19.93 3.78 -16.06
N GLU A 80 -19.24 4.78 -16.58
CA GLU A 80 -17.79 4.75 -16.77
C GLU A 80 -17.05 4.69 -15.41
N SER A 81 -17.46 5.49 -14.43
CA SER A 81 -16.90 5.47 -13.09
C SER A 81 -17.06 4.10 -12.42
N VAL A 82 -18.27 3.53 -12.46
CA VAL A 82 -18.52 2.19 -11.91
C VAL A 82 -17.68 1.12 -12.63
N THR A 83 -17.67 1.15 -13.95
CA THR A 83 -16.90 0.18 -14.76
C THR A 83 -15.40 0.25 -14.45
N LEU A 84 -14.86 1.45 -14.32
CA LEU A 84 -13.46 1.65 -13.98
C LEU A 84 -13.12 1.11 -12.58
N ALA A 85 -14.00 1.38 -11.60
CA ALA A 85 -13.83 0.85 -10.24
C ALA A 85 -13.88 -0.69 -10.21
N VAL A 86 -14.82 -1.30 -10.94
CA VAL A 86 -14.95 -2.75 -11.05
C VAL A 86 -13.69 -3.36 -11.67
N LYS A 87 -13.20 -2.82 -12.78
CA LYS A 87 -11.98 -3.30 -13.42
C LYS A 87 -10.74 -3.16 -12.53
N ALA A 88 -10.60 -2.05 -11.82
CA ALA A 88 -9.50 -1.87 -10.87
C ALA A 88 -9.56 -2.90 -9.75
N ARG A 89 -10.74 -3.15 -9.21
CA ARG A 89 -10.96 -4.17 -8.19
C ARG A 89 -10.65 -5.58 -8.69
N GLU A 90 -11.11 -5.94 -9.87
CA GLU A 90 -10.82 -7.25 -10.48
C GLU A 90 -9.33 -7.47 -10.71
N TRP A 91 -8.61 -6.44 -11.14
CA TRP A 91 -7.17 -6.53 -11.30
C TRP A 91 -6.47 -6.81 -9.97
N LEU A 92 -6.83 -6.10 -8.91
CA LEU A 92 -6.26 -6.31 -7.59
C LEU A 92 -6.64 -7.68 -6.98
N ASP A 93 -7.86 -8.13 -7.21
CA ASP A 93 -8.38 -9.37 -6.63
C ASP A 93 -7.97 -10.62 -7.43
N CYS A 94 -7.69 -10.49 -8.72
CA CYS A 94 -7.45 -11.62 -9.59
C CYS A 94 -6.26 -11.43 -10.54
N PHE A 95 -6.39 -10.55 -11.53
CA PHE A 95 -5.47 -10.52 -12.68
C PHE A 95 -4.08 -9.97 -12.36
N GLY A 96 -3.95 -9.11 -11.39
CA GLY A 96 -2.68 -8.47 -11.00
C GLY A 96 -1.97 -9.17 -9.84
N THR A 97 -2.54 -10.20 -9.25
CA THR A 97 -2.02 -10.83 -8.03
C THR A 97 -0.62 -11.44 -8.22
N THR A 98 -0.37 -12.09 -9.33
CA THR A 98 0.96 -12.65 -9.63
C THR A 98 2.00 -11.56 -9.84
N TYR A 99 1.67 -10.55 -10.63
CA TYR A 99 2.54 -9.39 -10.85
C TYR A 99 2.92 -8.70 -9.54
N LEU A 100 1.96 -8.49 -8.66
CA LEU A 100 2.19 -7.86 -7.36
C LEU A 100 3.01 -8.77 -6.42
N SER A 101 2.68 -10.05 -6.34
CA SER A 101 3.39 -10.99 -5.46
C SER A 101 4.84 -11.19 -5.89
N ASP A 102 5.15 -11.18 -7.18
CA ASP A 102 6.52 -11.24 -7.69
C ASP A 102 7.36 -10.03 -7.25
N SER A 103 6.71 -8.92 -6.94
CA SER A 103 7.33 -7.71 -6.39
C SER A 103 7.26 -7.62 -4.86
N GLY A 104 6.83 -8.68 -4.19
CA GLY A 104 6.71 -8.73 -2.73
C GLY A 104 5.47 -8.06 -2.16
N VAL A 105 4.47 -7.75 -2.98
CA VAL A 105 3.21 -7.12 -2.58
C VAL A 105 2.09 -8.14 -2.68
N ILE A 106 1.48 -8.48 -1.56
CA ILE A 106 0.38 -9.43 -1.52
C ILE A 106 -0.93 -8.70 -1.23
N VAL A 107 -1.93 -8.92 -2.07
CA VAL A 107 -3.28 -8.41 -1.82
C VAL A 107 -3.94 -9.30 -0.79
N GLN A 108 -4.19 -8.77 0.39
CA GLN A 108 -4.83 -9.51 1.47
C GLN A 108 -6.34 -9.51 1.33
N SER A 109 -6.92 -8.37 1.03
CA SER A 109 -8.37 -8.21 0.82
C SER A 109 -8.69 -6.99 -0.01
N VAL A 110 -9.80 -7.06 -0.73
CA VAL A 110 -10.35 -5.95 -1.50
C VAL A 110 -11.79 -5.74 -1.07
N GLY A 111 -12.11 -4.55 -0.58
CA GLY A 111 -13.44 -4.21 -0.10
C GLY A 111 -14.49 -4.08 -1.20
N GLY A 112 -15.74 -3.91 -0.80
CA GLY A 112 -16.84 -3.62 -1.71
C GLY A 112 -16.73 -2.22 -2.31
N ILE A 113 -17.21 -2.07 -3.53
CA ILE A 113 -17.30 -0.76 -4.20
C ILE A 113 -18.45 0.02 -3.58
N THR A 114 -18.16 1.25 -3.18
CA THR A 114 -19.14 2.19 -2.61
C THR A 114 -19.20 3.48 -3.43
N ASN A 115 -20.38 4.07 -3.50
CA ASN A 115 -20.54 5.40 -4.09
C ASN A 115 -19.89 6.45 -3.19
N ARG A 116 -19.05 7.28 -3.80
CA ARG A 116 -18.33 8.40 -3.15
C ARG A 116 -18.55 9.70 -3.90
N ASP A 117 -19.69 9.85 -4.58
CA ASP A 117 -20.00 11.00 -5.40
C ASP A 117 -19.79 12.31 -4.66
N ASN A 118 -19.29 13.29 -5.38
CA ASN A 118 -19.13 14.63 -4.89
C ASN A 118 -19.87 15.60 -5.82
N PHE A 119 -20.74 16.40 -5.24
CA PHE A 119 -21.40 17.48 -5.97
C PHE A 119 -20.49 18.71 -6.02
N LEU A 120 -19.89 18.92 -7.17
CA LEU A 120 -19.18 20.16 -7.45
C LEU A 120 -20.19 21.24 -7.88
N THR A 121 -19.93 22.48 -7.54
CA THR A 121 -20.87 23.63 -7.64
C THR A 121 -21.45 23.85 -9.05
N ALA A 122 -20.88 23.27 -10.11
CA ALA A 122 -21.29 23.44 -11.50
C ALA A 122 -21.46 22.14 -12.29
N GLU A 123 -20.87 21.03 -11.84
CA GLU A 123 -20.88 19.77 -12.56
C GLU A 123 -20.91 18.58 -11.60
N TYR A 124 -21.55 17.50 -12.01
CA TYR A 124 -21.55 16.25 -11.28
C TYR A 124 -20.29 15.46 -11.58
N GLU A 125 -19.55 15.10 -10.53
CA GLU A 125 -18.44 14.17 -10.63
C GLU A 125 -18.83 12.85 -9.96
N TYR A 126 -18.81 11.78 -10.73
CA TYR A 126 -19.14 10.44 -10.23
C TYR A 126 -17.89 9.78 -9.69
N ARG A 127 -17.99 9.34 -8.44
CA ARG A 127 -16.92 8.66 -7.72
C ARG A 127 -17.40 7.33 -7.19
N ASN A 128 -16.67 6.28 -7.49
CA ASN A 128 -16.89 4.96 -6.94
C ASN A 128 -15.55 4.40 -6.46
N GLY A 129 -15.53 3.83 -5.29
CA GLY A 129 -14.27 3.41 -4.71
C GLY A 129 -14.38 2.28 -3.71
N PHE A 130 -13.23 1.76 -3.36
CA PHE A 130 -13.07 0.64 -2.44
C PHE A 130 -11.73 0.78 -1.71
N ASP A 131 -11.60 0.04 -0.61
CA ASP A 131 -10.35 -0.07 0.12
C ASP A 131 -9.67 -1.40 -0.21
N CYS A 132 -8.36 -1.36 -0.33
CA CYS A 132 -7.52 -2.53 -0.57
C CYS A 132 -6.49 -2.65 0.55
N VAL A 133 -6.37 -3.84 1.11
CA VAL A 133 -5.38 -4.16 2.14
C VAL A 133 -4.25 -4.96 1.50
N PHE A 134 -3.06 -4.41 1.55
CA PHE A 134 -1.83 -5.06 1.10
C PHE A 134 -1.06 -5.61 2.29
N TRP A 135 -0.46 -6.76 2.08
CA TRP A 135 0.42 -7.40 3.02
C TRP A 135 1.84 -7.42 2.47
N LEU A 136 2.81 -6.99 3.29
CA LEU A 136 4.20 -6.81 2.92
C LEU A 136 5.10 -7.32 4.03
N TYR A 137 6.37 -7.54 3.70
CA TYR A 137 7.41 -7.73 4.70
C TYR A 137 8.17 -6.42 4.95
N ASP A 138 8.16 -5.97 6.19
CA ASP A 138 9.14 -4.99 6.65
C ASP A 138 10.43 -5.71 7.02
N THR A 139 11.53 -5.29 6.43
CA THR A 139 12.85 -5.90 6.62
C THR A 139 13.77 -4.90 7.29
N VAL A 140 14.38 -5.31 8.39
CA VAL A 140 15.39 -4.53 9.10
C VAL A 140 16.71 -5.26 9.01
N GLU A 141 17.70 -4.62 8.40
CA GLU A 141 19.05 -5.16 8.28
C GLU A 141 19.79 -4.98 9.60
N ASN A 142 20.62 -5.99 9.92
CA ASN A 142 21.49 -5.93 11.09
C ASN A 142 22.69 -5.05 10.79
N THR A 143 22.75 -3.87 11.37
CA THR A 143 24.00 -3.12 11.50
C THR A 143 24.57 -3.39 12.89
N ALA A 144 25.82 -3.80 12.96
CA ALA A 144 26.47 -4.20 14.22
C ALA A 144 26.43 -3.13 15.34
N GLU A 145 26.09 -1.89 14.99
CA GLU A 145 25.94 -0.77 15.93
C GLU A 145 24.52 -0.67 16.53
N GLU A 146 23.53 -1.31 15.91
CA GLU A 146 22.10 -1.18 16.30
C GLU A 146 21.59 -2.34 17.14
N ASP A 147 22.35 -3.42 17.28
CA ASP A 147 21.86 -4.65 17.92
C ASP A 147 21.65 -4.53 19.44
N GLY A 148 22.16 -3.49 20.07
CA GLY A 148 22.07 -3.36 21.53
C GLY A 148 22.54 -4.61 22.28
N TYR A 149 23.36 -5.44 21.62
CA TYR A 149 23.82 -6.70 22.15
C TYR A 149 24.89 -6.43 23.20
N ILE A 150 24.61 -6.86 24.41
CA ILE A 150 25.60 -6.82 25.49
C ILE A 150 26.46 -8.09 25.35
N GLU A 151 27.61 -7.97 24.67
CA GLU A 151 28.53 -9.09 24.46
C GLU A 151 29.13 -9.64 25.77
N THR A 152 29.33 -8.76 26.74
CA THR A 152 29.90 -9.13 28.03
C THR A 152 29.26 -8.35 29.16
N VAL A 153 28.84 -9.05 30.19
CA VAL A 153 28.57 -8.45 31.50
C VAL A 153 29.85 -8.54 32.29
N ASP A 154 30.50 -7.40 32.51
CA ASP A 154 31.66 -7.34 33.39
C ASP A 154 31.19 -7.56 34.86
N THR A 155 31.44 -8.76 35.37
CA THR A 155 31.06 -9.16 36.72
C THR A 155 32.11 -8.81 37.75
N ASP A 156 33.22 -8.16 37.37
CA ASP A 156 34.33 -7.89 38.30
C ASP A 156 34.06 -6.77 39.31
N ASN A 157 32.92 -6.09 39.19
CA ASN A 157 32.51 -5.02 40.11
C ASN A 157 31.43 -5.39 41.14
N ILE A 158 31.15 -6.67 41.32
CA ILE A 158 30.27 -7.10 42.42
C ILE A 158 31.16 -7.33 43.67
N THR A 159 31.45 -6.25 44.38
CA THR A 159 31.98 -6.36 45.74
C THR A 159 30.86 -6.76 46.67
N HIS A 160 30.95 -7.94 47.23
CA HIS A 160 30.16 -8.33 48.39
C HIS A 160 30.78 -7.67 49.64
N ASP A 161 30.08 -6.70 50.20
CA ASP A 161 30.27 -6.28 51.58
C ASP A 161 29.51 -7.21 52.51
#